data_1b074e24cfcac832fdf092863c7140c4
#
_entry.id   1b074e24cfcac832fdf092863c7140c4
#
_cell.length_a   1.000
_cell.length_b   1.000
_cell.length_c   1.000
_cell.angle_alpha   90.00
_cell.angle_beta   90.00
_cell.angle_gamma   90.00
#
_symmetry.space_group_name_H-M   'P 1'
#
loop_
_entity.id
_entity.type
_entity.pdbx_description
1 polymer ?
#
loop_
_entity_poly.entity_id
_entity_poly.type
_entity_poly.pdbx_seq_one_letter_code
_entity_poly.pdbx_strand_id
1 'polypeptide(L)'
;MSVWLAWAIDSLRRSAWAPVLVFVFHIMAIIGFNIYSRFPEFDIPMHFVGGVAIAYFFGGCYQAAAKRELLGQPAAVMFPPMILGLTCLAAVVWEFAEFLVEQWFGIRTQPNLADTLLDLLMGLLGGAIWITWKHRRSA
;
A
#
# COMPACT_ATOMS: atom_id res chain seq x y z
N MET A 1 26.49 -13.29 -1.04
CA MET A 1 25.07 -12.94 -1.11
C MET A 1 24.84 -12.09 -2.36
N SER A 2 23.86 -12.44 -3.20
CA SER A 2 23.60 -11.63 -4.40
C SER A 2 23.11 -10.24 -4.02
N VAL A 3 23.37 -9.24 -4.89
CA VAL A 3 22.94 -7.86 -4.68
C VAL A 3 21.41 -7.75 -4.57
N TRP A 4 20.69 -8.58 -5.31
CA TRP A 4 19.23 -8.65 -5.30
C TRP A 4 18.69 -9.17 -3.96
N LEU A 5 19.32 -10.20 -3.39
CA LEU A 5 18.94 -10.71 -2.08
C LEU A 5 19.21 -9.68 -0.98
N ALA A 6 20.36 -9.00 -1.05
CA ALA A 6 20.67 -7.93 -0.13
C ALA A 6 19.68 -6.76 -0.20
N TRP A 7 19.26 -6.37 -1.41
CA TRP A 7 18.22 -5.37 -1.62
C TRP A 7 16.88 -5.79 -1.02
N ALA A 8 16.44 -7.03 -1.30
CA ALA A 8 15.17 -7.54 -0.79
C ALA A 8 15.13 -7.56 0.75
N ILE A 9 16.19 -8.08 1.38
CA ILE A 9 16.29 -8.12 2.85
C ILE A 9 16.24 -6.71 3.45
N ASP A 10 16.98 -5.76 2.87
CA ASP A 10 17.01 -4.38 3.36
C ASP A 10 15.65 -3.69 3.21
N SER A 11 14.99 -3.89 2.08
CA SER A 11 13.66 -3.35 1.80
C SER A 11 12.64 -3.87 2.81
N LEU A 12 12.61 -5.17 3.04
CA LEU A 12 11.71 -5.81 4.00
C LEU A 12 11.98 -5.31 5.43
N ARG A 13 13.23 -5.35 5.87
CA ARG A 13 13.57 -4.95 7.24
C ARG A 13 13.26 -3.50 7.57
N ARG A 14 13.43 -2.60 6.59
CA ARG A 14 13.29 -1.14 6.82
C ARG A 14 11.87 -0.63 6.65
N SER A 15 11.11 -1.21 5.75
CA SER A 15 9.84 -0.59 5.33
C SER A 15 8.61 -1.52 5.33
N ALA A 16 8.77 -2.85 5.40
CA ALA A 16 7.63 -3.76 5.39
C ALA A 16 6.79 -3.71 6.68
N TRP A 17 7.33 -3.18 7.77
CA TRP A 17 6.60 -3.08 9.03
C TRP A 17 5.31 -2.26 8.90
N ALA A 18 5.30 -1.22 8.07
CA ALA A 18 4.14 -0.34 7.93
C ALA A 18 2.95 -1.03 7.27
N PRO A 19 3.05 -1.63 6.05
CA PRO A 19 1.94 -2.38 5.49
C PRO A 19 1.56 -3.60 6.31
N VAL A 20 2.52 -4.28 6.95
CA VAL A 20 2.22 -5.42 7.85
C VAL A 20 1.39 -4.96 9.05
N LEU A 21 1.72 -3.85 9.67
CA LEU A 21 0.97 -3.29 10.79
C LEU A 21 -0.47 -2.94 10.38
N VAL A 22 -0.64 -2.28 9.24
CA VAL A 22 -1.97 -1.92 8.71
C VAL A 22 -2.78 -3.17 8.40
N PHE A 23 -2.16 -4.17 7.77
CA PHE A 23 -2.81 -5.43 7.46
C PHE A 23 -3.25 -6.19 8.73
N VAL A 24 -2.38 -6.30 9.72
CA VAL A 24 -2.71 -6.95 11.00
C VAL A 24 -3.86 -6.22 11.70
N PHE A 25 -3.82 -4.89 11.70
CA PHE A 25 -4.90 -4.08 12.27
C PHE A 25 -6.23 -4.29 11.52
N HIS A 26 -6.21 -4.33 10.18
CA HIS A 26 -7.37 -4.62 9.35
C HIS A 26 -7.97 -5.99 9.69
N ILE A 27 -7.17 -7.05 9.76
CA ILE A 27 -7.63 -8.39 10.15
C ILE A 27 -8.23 -8.40 11.56
N MET A 28 -7.60 -7.71 12.52
CA MET A 28 -8.15 -7.58 13.88
C MET A 28 -9.47 -6.81 13.89
N ALA A 29 -9.62 -5.80 13.05
CA ALA A 29 -10.86 -5.02 12.89
C ALA A 29 -12.01 -5.91 12.38
N ILE A 30 -11.72 -6.80 11.42
CA ILE A 30 -12.70 -7.76 10.89
C ILE A 30 -13.04 -8.82 11.92
N ILE A 31 -12.04 -9.62 12.33
CA ILE A 31 -12.25 -10.86 13.10
C ILE A 31 -12.45 -10.56 14.58
N GLY A 32 -11.65 -9.66 15.17
CA GLY A 32 -11.64 -9.40 16.60
C GLY A 32 -12.79 -8.48 17.06
N PHE A 33 -13.10 -7.47 16.28
CA PHE A 33 -14.01 -6.40 16.71
C PHE A 33 -15.27 -6.29 15.87
N ASN A 34 -15.35 -6.98 14.72
CA ASN A 34 -16.47 -6.90 13.77
C ASN A 34 -16.80 -5.42 13.40
N ILE A 35 -15.77 -4.59 13.23
CA ILE A 35 -15.91 -3.14 13.08
C ILE A 35 -16.68 -2.81 11.81
N TYR A 36 -16.39 -3.45 10.69
CA TYR A 36 -17.02 -3.17 9.40
C TYR A 36 -18.52 -3.42 9.36
N SER A 37 -19.02 -4.41 10.16
CA SER A 37 -20.46 -4.62 10.31
C SER A 37 -21.14 -3.52 11.13
N ARG A 38 -20.39 -2.85 12.02
CA ARG A 38 -20.93 -1.81 12.91
C ARG A 38 -20.75 -0.41 12.33
N PHE A 39 -19.65 -0.21 11.62
CA PHE A 39 -19.21 1.05 11.04
C PHE A 39 -18.65 0.81 9.65
N PRO A 40 -19.49 0.61 8.61
CA PRO A 40 -19.03 0.35 7.25
C PRO A 40 -18.08 1.42 6.72
N GLU A 41 -18.28 2.68 7.09
CA GLU A 41 -17.44 3.80 6.66
C GLU A 41 -16.00 3.72 7.19
N PHE A 42 -15.71 2.78 8.10
CA PHE A 42 -14.36 2.55 8.61
C PHE A 42 -13.40 2.02 7.53
N ASP A 43 -13.93 1.48 6.46
CA ASP A 43 -13.18 1.01 5.30
C ASP A 43 -12.44 2.15 4.60
N ILE A 44 -13.10 3.27 4.40
CA ILE A 44 -12.55 4.47 3.76
C ILE A 44 -11.20 4.91 4.38
N PRO A 45 -11.08 5.19 5.69
CA PRO A 45 -9.80 5.52 6.29
C PRO A 45 -8.79 4.36 6.25
N MET A 46 -9.23 3.10 6.22
CA MET A 46 -8.32 1.95 6.11
C MET A 46 -7.62 1.91 4.76
N HIS A 47 -8.34 2.11 3.65
CA HIS A 47 -7.75 2.21 2.32
C HIS A 47 -6.80 3.41 2.21
N PHE A 48 -7.15 4.54 2.80
CA PHE A 48 -6.26 5.71 2.84
C PHE A 48 -4.94 5.42 3.58
N VAL A 49 -5.00 4.85 4.80
CA VAL A 49 -3.81 4.51 5.59
C VAL A 49 -3.03 3.37 4.93
N GLY A 50 -3.71 2.42 4.30
CA GLY A 50 -3.13 1.38 3.46
C GLY A 50 -2.29 1.98 2.32
N GLY A 51 -2.84 2.95 1.59
CA GLY A 51 -2.13 3.68 0.54
C GLY A 51 -0.87 4.40 1.03
N VAL A 52 -0.94 5.07 2.19
CA VAL A 52 0.22 5.68 2.85
C VAL A 52 1.29 4.63 3.16
N ALA A 53 0.91 3.50 3.77
CA ALA A 53 1.84 2.45 4.17
C ALA A 53 2.50 1.75 2.98
N ILE A 54 1.75 1.50 1.91
CA ILE A 54 2.26 0.91 0.68
C ILE A 54 3.21 1.85 -0.04
N ALA A 55 2.88 3.15 -0.14
CA ALA A 55 3.77 4.15 -0.73
C ALA A 55 5.08 4.28 0.08
N TYR A 56 5.00 4.24 1.41
CA TYR A 56 6.17 4.18 2.29
C TYR A 56 7.03 2.95 2.01
N PHE A 57 6.42 1.78 1.88
CA PHE A 57 7.13 0.53 1.58
C PHE A 57 7.86 0.59 0.24
N PHE A 58 7.17 0.96 -0.84
CA PHE A 58 7.80 1.06 -2.16
C PHE A 58 8.84 2.17 -2.25
N GLY A 59 8.62 3.28 -1.54
CA GLY A 59 9.64 4.32 -1.40
C GLY A 59 10.91 3.82 -0.72
N GLY A 60 10.79 2.96 0.29
CA GLY A 60 11.91 2.27 0.93
C GLY A 60 12.62 1.30 0.00
N CYS A 61 11.86 0.50 -0.77
CA CYS A 61 12.39 -0.40 -1.80
C CYS A 61 13.20 0.36 -2.87
N TYR A 62 12.65 1.48 -3.34
CA TYR A 62 13.33 2.36 -4.31
C TYR A 62 14.65 2.90 -3.76
N GLN A 63 14.63 3.44 -2.53
CA GLN A 63 15.85 3.99 -1.91
C GLN A 63 16.92 2.90 -1.68
N ALA A 64 16.50 1.70 -1.28
CA ALA A 64 17.41 0.57 -1.13
C ALA A 64 18.01 0.12 -2.47
N ALA A 65 17.23 0.17 -3.57
CA ALA A 65 17.69 -0.15 -4.91
C ALA A 65 18.65 0.93 -5.46
N ALA A 66 18.30 2.21 -5.26
CA ALA A 66 19.14 3.33 -5.66
C ALA A 66 20.53 3.31 -4.97
N LYS A 67 20.55 3.03 -3.67
CA LYS A 67 21.81 2.90 -2.91
C LYS A 67 22.72 1.76 -3.39
N ARG A 68 22.17 0.78 -4.10
CA ARG A 68 22.89 -0.36 -4.66
C ARG A 68 23.13 -0.24 -6.16
N GLU A 69 22.82 0.91 -6.71
CA GLU A 69 22.94 1.20 -8.15
C GLU A 69 22.14 0.25 -9.07
N LEU A 70 21.12 -0.44 -8.49
CA LEU A 70 20.26 -1.37 -9.24
C LEU A 70 19.35 -0.67 -10.25
N LEU A 71 19.11 0.62 -10.05
CA LEU A 71 18.27 1.46 -10.94
C LEU A 71 19.12 2.34 -11.87
N GLY A 72 20.45 2.19 -11.87
CA GLY A 72 21.33 3.14 -12.53
C GLY A 72 21.20 4.53 -11.90
N GLN A 73 21.05 5.57 -12.73
CA GLN A 73 20.84 6.95 -12.28
C GLN A 73 19.47 7.46 -12.74
N PRO A 74 18.37 7.04 -12.12
CA PRO A 74 17.03 7.47 -12.50
C PRO A 74 16.88 8.97 -12.22
N ALA A 75 16.26 9.70 -13.14
CA ALA A 75 15.93 11.10 -12.90
C ALA A 75 15.01 11.23 -11.67
N ALA A 76 15.26 12.20 -10.82
CA ALA A 76 14.47 12.41 -9.59
C ALA A 76 12.95 12.56 -9.85
N VAL A 77 12.59 13.09 -11.02
CA VAL A 77 11.20 13.22 -11.47
C VAL A 77 10.49 11.87 -11.66
N MET A 78 11.23 10.77 -11.80
CA MET A 78 10.64 9.42 -11.94
C MET A 78 10.17 8.83 -10.61
N PHE A 79 10.66 9.32 -9.48
CA PHE A 79 10.28 8.79 -8.18
C PHE A 79 8.76 8.89 -7.91
N PRO A 80 8.10 10.06 -8.01
CA PRO A 80 6.68 10.18 -7.71
C PRO A 80 5.78 9.27 -8.57
N PRO A 81 5.85 9.29 -9.92
CA PRO A 81 4.97 8.47 -10.75
C PRO A 81 5.23 6.97 -10.56
N MET A 82 6.46 6.55 -10.32
CA MET A 82 6.77 5.16 -10.08
C MET A 82 6.18 4.66 -8.77
N ILE A 83 6.34 5.40 -7.66
CA ILE A 83 5.78 5.00 -6.37
C ILE A 83 4.25 5.05 -6.41
N LEU A 84 3.66 6.05 -7.05
CA LEU A 84 2.21 6.14 -7.19
C LEU A 84 1.66 4.98 -8.03
N GLY A 85 2.31 4.63 -9.13
CA GLY A 85 1.93 3.50 -9.98
C GLY A 85 1.99 2.15 -9.24
N LEU A 86 3.04 1.92 -8.44
CA LEU A 86 3.16 0.72 -7.62
C LEU A 86 2.11 0.69 -6.49
N THR A 87 1.78 1.84 -5.93
CA THR A 87 0.70 1.95 -4.93
C THR A 87 -0.67 1.66 -5.55
N CYS A 88 -0.92 2.19 -6.76
CA CYS A 88 -2.13 1.88 -7.52
C CYS A 88 -2.24 0.39 -7.83
N LEU A 89 -1.17 -0.23 -8.31
CA LEU A 89 -1.14 -1.66 -8.58
C LEU A 89 -1.45 -2.48 -7.32
N ALA A 90 -0.87 -2.11 -6.17
CA ALA A 90 -1.14 -2.79 -4.90
C ALA A 90 -2.61 -2.61 -4.46
N ALA A 91 -3.19 -1.42 -4.63
CA ALA A 91 -4.60 -1.18 -4.34
C ALA A 91 -5.51 -2.05 -5.23
N VAL A 92 -5.24 -2.12 -6.53
CA VAL A 92 -6.00 -2.99 -7.46
C VAL A 92 -5.87 -4.47 -7.07
N VAL A 93 -4.66 -4.93 -6.72
CA VAL A 93 -4.45 -6.32 -6.26
C VAL A 93 -5.23 -6.59 -4.97
N TRP A 94 -5.34 -5.61 -4.09
CA TRP A 94 -6.12 -5.72 -2.87
C TRP A 94 -7.62 -5.90 -3.17
N GLU A 95 -8.20 -5.08 -4.05
CA GLU A 95 -9.60 -5.22 -4.49
C GLU A 95 -9.87 -6.60 -5.11
N PHE A 96 -8.93 -7.11 -5.92
CA PHE A 96 -9.04 -8.48 -6.42
C PHE A 96 -9.00 -9.53 -5.30
N ALA A 97 -8.18 -9.33 -4.27
CA ALA A 97 -8.12 -10.25 -3.14
C ALA A 97 -9.46 -10.25 -2.36
N GLU A 98 -10.06 -9.08 -2.13
CA GLU A 98 -11.38 -8.96 -1.50
C GLU A 98 -12.47 -9.63 -2.33
N PHE A 99 -12.47 -9.40 -3.64
CA PHE A 99 -13.39 -10.09 -4.55
C PHE A 99 -13.27 -11.62 -4.44
N LEU A 100 -12.04 -12.15 -4.42
CA LEU A 100 -11.81 -13.60 -4.30
C LEU A 100 -12.24 -14.13 -2.93
N VAL A 101 -12.01 -13.38 -1.86
CA VAL A 101 -12.49 -13.73 -0.51
C VAL A 101 -14.02 -13.80 -0.48
N GLU A 102 -14.70 -12.84 -1.09
CA GLU A 102 -16.16 -12.87 -1.20
C GLU A 102 -16.65 -14.10 -2.00
N GLN A 103 -16.02 -14.40 -3.14
CA GLN A 103 -16.41 -15.53 -3.99
C GLN A 103 -16.18 -16.90 -3.33
N TRP A 104 -15.09 -17.06 -2.60
CA TRP A 104 -14.71 -18.37 -2.05
C TRP A 104 -15.25 -18.64 -0.66
N PHE A 105 -15.39 -17.60 0.15
CA PHE A 105 -15.76 -17.74 1.56
C PHE A 105 -17.14 -17.14 1.89
N GLY A 106 -17.77 -16.43 0.94
CA GLY A 106 -19.06 -15.77 1.15
C GLY A 106 -19.00 -14.60 2.15
N ILE A 107 -17.80 -14.09 2.43
CA ILE A 107 -17.60 -12.94 3.30
C ILE A 107 -17.76 -11.68 2.45
N ARG A 108 -18.84 -10.92 2.70
CA ARG A 108 -19.14 -9.72 1.93
C ARG A 108 -18.13 -8.61 2.26
N THR A 109 -17.23 -8.34 1.31
CA THR A 109 -16.16 -7.34 1.40
C THR A 109 -16.39 -6.17 0.44
N GLN A 110 -17.08 -6.39 -0.68
CA GLN A 110 -17.35 -5.39 -1.71
C GLN A 110 -18.86 -5.22 -1.93
N PRO A 111 -19.53 -4.30 -1.24
CA PRO A 111 -20.98 -4.13 -1.35
C PRO A 111 -21.43 -3.70 -2.76
N ASN A 112 -20.62 -2.90 -3.48
CA ASN A 112 -20.95 -2.43 -4.83
C ASN A 112 -19.72 -1.77 -5.51
N LEU A 113 -19.83 -1.52 -6.82
CA LEU A 113 -18.77 -0.89 -7.61
C LEU A 113 -18.36 0.50 -7.11
N ALA A 114 -19.28 1.30 -6.57
CA ALA A 114 -18.96 2.64 -6.08
C ALA A 114 -18.03 2.58 -4.85
N ASP A 115 -18.21 1.59 -4.00
CA ASP A 115 -17.37 1.27 -2.86
C ASP A 115 -15.94 0.95 -3.33
N THR A 116 -15.78 -0.06 -4.19
CA THR A 116 -14.48 -0.42 -4.80
C THR A 116 -13.76 0.79 -5.43
N LEU A 117 -14.49 1.65 -6.15
CA LEU A 117 -13.89 2.84 -6.76
C LEU A 117 -13.46 3.88 -5.72
N LEU A 118 -14.22 4.03 -4.64
CA LEU A 118 -13.87 4.92 -3.52
C LEU A 118 -12.62 4.42 -2.80
N ASP A 119 -12.51 3.12 -2.57
CA ASP A 119 -11.38 2.48 -1.90
C ASP A 119 -10.09 2.63 -2.72
N LEU A 120 -10.16 2.39 -4.02
CA LEU A 120 -9.06 2.69 -4.95
C LEU A 120 -8.65 4.16 -4.90
N LEU A 121 -9.61 5.09 -4.90
CA LEU A 121 -9.35 6.52 -4.80
C LEU A 121 -8.67 6.88 -3.48
N MET A 122 -9.15 6.33 -2.37
CA MET A 122 -8.58 6.60 -1.05
C MET A 122 -7.16 6.04 -0.91
N GLY A 123 -6.90 4.85 -1.45
CA GLY A 123 -5.56 4.28 -1.51
C GLY A 123 -4.60 5.16 -2.32
N LEU A 124 -5.03 5.66 -3.48
CA LEU A 124 -4.25 6.59 -4.30
C LEU A 124 -3.98 7.92 -3.59
N LEU A 125 -4.98 8.51 -2.93
CA LEU A 125 -4.84 9.75 -2.17
C LEU A 125 -3.85 9.58 -1.02
N GLY A 126 -3.92 8.49 -0.28
CA GLY A 126 -2.96 8.16 0.77
C GLY A 126 -1.53 8.09 0.24
N GLY A 127 -1.33 7.38 -0.88
CA GLY A 127 -0.05 7.31 -1.56
C GLY A 127 0.48 8.66 -2.03
N ALA A 128 -0.37 9.47 -2.67
CA ALA A 128 -0.01 10.80 -3.17
C ALA A 128 0.39 11.75 -2.04
N ILE A 129 -0.32 11.71 -0.91
CA ILE A 129 0.00 12.52 0.27
C ILE A 129 1.38 12.13 0.83
N TRP A 130 1.66 10.83 0.98
CA TRP A 130 2.98 10.39 1.44
C TRP A 130 4.10 10.82 0.49
N ILE A 131 3.92 10.66 -0.83
CA ILE A 131 4.90 11.05 -1.85
C ILE A 131 5.19 12.55 -1.78
N THR A 132 4.13 13.38 -1.68
CA THR A 132 4.25 14.84 -1.60
C THR A 132 4.99 15.27 -0.33
N TRP A 133 4.66 14.66 0.81
CA TRP A 133 5.34 14.92 2.07
C TRP A 133 6.82 14.52 2.01
N LYS A 134 7.12 13.36 1.43
CA LYS A 134 8.49 12.87 1.27
C LYS A 134 9.31 13.78 0.36
N HIS A 135 8.73 14.22 -0.76
CA HIS A 135 9.40 15.11 -1.71
C HIS A 135 9.78 16.45 -1.06
N ARG A 136 8.87 17.06 -0.30
CA ARG A 136 9.13 18.31 0.43
C ARG A 136 10.26 18.23 1.46
N ARG A 137 10.51 17.04 2.02
CA ARG A 137 11.61 16.84 3.00
C ARG A 137 12.96 16.51 2.36
N SER A 138 12.97 16.26 1.06
CA SER A 138 14.20 15.93 0.31
C SER A 138 14.68 17.09 -0.56
N ALA A 139 13.88 18.15 -0.72
CA ALA A 139 14.19 19.42 -1.35
C ALA A 139 14.79 20.40 -0.35
#